data_b5da3a504e9392bed2a097b631b3789d
#
_entry.id   b5da3a504e9392bed2a097b631b3789d
#
_cell.length_a   1.000
_cell.length_b   1.000
_cell.length_c   1.000
_cell.angle_alpha   90.00
_cell.angle_beta   90.00
_cell.angle_gamma   90.00
#
_symmetry.space_group_name_H-M   'P 1'
#
loop_
_entity.id
_entity.type
_entity.pdbx_description
1 polymer ?
#
loop_
_entity_poly.entity_id
_entity_poly.type
_entity_poly.pdbx_seq_one_letter_code
_entity_poly.pdbx_strand_id
1 'polypeptide(L)' 'MDFILPFEKYKITPTASGENIAAGQRSAAAVMDSWMNSPGHKGNIMNNRFKKIGVGLVIGPHDMYSYSWVQLFTE' A
#
# COMPACT_ATOMS: atom_id res chain seq x y z
N MET A 1 -13.56 -1.70 -7.66
CA MET A 1 -13.10 -3.00 -7.12
C MET A 1 -13.09 -2.94 -5.61
N ASP A 2 -13.86 -3.80 -5.00
CA ASP A 2 -13.88 -3.86 -3.54
C ASP A 2 -12.61 -4.49 -3.05
N PHE A 3 -11.96 -3.80 -2.12
CA PHE A 3 -10.68 -4.24 -1.59
C PHE A 3 -10.85 -4.66 -0.13
N ILE A 4 -10.63 -5.95 0.14
CA ILE A 4 -10.69 -6.49 1.49
C ILE A 4 -9.27 -6.56 2.03
N LEU A 5 -9.00 -5.83 3.12
CA LEU A 5 -7.70 -5.85 3.75
C LEU A 5 -7.42 -7.23 4.36
N PRO A 6 -6.19 -7.76 4.23
CA PRO A 6 -5.87 -9.11 4.74
C PRO A 6 -6.22 -9.34 6.20
N PHE A 7 -5.98 -8.35 7.07
CA PHE A 7 -6.30 -8.51 8.49
C PHE A 7 -7.80 -8.54 8.75
N GLU A 8 -8.64 -7.91 7.92
CA GLU A 8 -10.11 -8.02 8.02
C GLU A 8 -10.56 -9.41 7.60
N LYS A 9 -10.01 -9.91 6.49
CA LYS A 9 -10.34 -11.24 5.97
C LYS A 9 -10.03 -12.35 6.97
N TYR A 10 -8.94 -12.24 7.69
CA TYR A 10 -8.50 -13.25 8.64
C TYR A 10 -8.83 -12.88 10.09
N LYS A 11 -9.65 -11.86 10.30
CA LYS A 11 -10.09 -11.41 11.63
C LYS A 11 -8.94 -11.00 12.54
N ILE A 12 -7.89 -10.43 11.95
CA ILE A 12 -6.78 -9.85 12.68
C ILE A 12 -7.12 -8.39 12.98
N THR A 13 -7.04 -8.00 14.23
CA THR A 13 -7.36 -6.62 14.65
C THR A 13 -6.12 -5.97 15.24
N PRO A 14 -5.28 -5.32 14.41
CA PRO A 14 -4.10 -4.63 14.92
C PRO A 14 -4.49 -3.39 15.73
N THR A 15 -3.69 -3.04 16.74
CA THR A 15 -3.90 -1.82 17.53
C THR A 15 -3.61 -0.55 16.76
N ALA A 16 -2.76 -0.65 15.73
CA ALA A 16 -2.53 0.43 14.78
C ALA A 16 -2.28 -0.17 13.41
N SER A 17 -2.85 0.46 12.40
CA SER A 17 -2.68 0.04 11.02
C SER A 17 -2.70 1.24 10.09
N GLY A 18 -2.14 1.06 8.90
CA GLY A 18 -2.18 2.07 7.85
C GLY A 18 -2.11 1.41 6.49
N GLU A 19 -2.40 2.20 5.47
CA GLU A 19 -2.45 1.71 4.10
C GLU A 19 -2.01 2.82 3.15
N ASN A 20 -1.18 2.47 2.17
CA ASN A 20 -0.89 3.33 1.04
C ASN A 20 -1.29 2.61 -0.25
N ILE A 21 -2.02 3.30 -1.11
CA ILE A 21 -2.44 2.78 -2.40
C ILE A 21 -1.97 3.74 -3.48
N ALA A 22 -1.54 3.20 -4.61
CA ALA A 22 -1.18 4.00 -5.79
C ALA A 22 -1.45 3.21 -7.06
N ALA A 23 -1.66 3.92 -8.15
CA ALA A 23 -1.89 3.32 -9.45
C ALA A 23 -1.16 4.10 -10.54
N GLY A 24 -0.64 3.38 -11.53
CA GLY A 24 0.00 3.96 -12.71
C GLY A 24 1.52 3.94 -12.69
N GLN A 25 2.16 3.91 -11.53
CA GLN A 25 3.61 3.87 -11.44
C GLN A 25 4.12 2.50 -11.92
N ARG A 26 5.15 2.49 -12.73
CA ARG A 26 5.64 1.27 -13.38
C ARG A 26 6.91 0.69 -12.75
N SER A 27 7.33 1.22 -11.60
CA SER A 27 8.48 0.70 -10.86
C SER A 27 8.30 0.97 -9.38
N ALA A 28 8.99 0.19 -8.57
CA ALA A 28 8.99 0.39 -7.12
C ALA A 28 9.57 1.76 -6.76
N ALA A 29 10.62 2.20 -7.45
CA ALA A 29 11.20 3.51 -7.20
C ALA A 29 10.19 4.63 -7.48
N ALA A 30 9.45 4.52 -8.57
CA ALA A 30 8.46 5.55 -8.95
C ALA A 30 7.31 5.62 -7.95
N VAL A 31 6.80 4.48 -7.48
CA VAL A 31 5.70 4.49 -6.52
C VAL A 31 6.16 4.99 -5.15
N MET A 32 7.37 4.64 -4.71
CA MET A 32 7.92 5.17 -3.46
C MET A 32 8.12 6.67 -3.53
N ASP A 33 8.61 7.19 -4.65
CA ASP A 33 8.76 8.62 -4.85
C ASP A 33 7.40 9.32 -4.77
N SER A 34 6.39 8.76 -5.40
CA SER A 34 5.02 9.28 -5.36
C SER A 34 4.49 9.34 -3.93
N TRP A 35 4.64 8.27 -3.16
CA TRP A 35 4.18 8.23 -1.78
C TRP A 35 4.95 9.19 -0.88
N MET A 36 6.26 9.29 -1.05
CA MET A 36 7.09 10.17 -0.22
C MET A 36 6.86 11.66 -0.51
N ASN A 37 6.29 11.99 -1.65
CA ASN A 37 5.91 13.37 -2.00
C ASN A 37 4.48 13.73 -1.59
N SER A 38 3.77 12.81 -0.94
CA SER A 38 2.41 13.04 -0.45
C SER A 38 2.42 12.96 1.08
N PRO A 39 2.10 14.05 1.80
CA PRO A 39 2.21 14.09 3.26
C PRO A 39 1.48 12.96 3.99
N GLY A 40 0.28 12.62 3.55
CA GLY A 40 -0.50 11.54 4.16
C GLY A 40 0.15 10.17 3.97
N HIS A 41 0.60 9.87 2.77
CA HIS A 41 1.26 8.61 2.45
C HIS A 41 2.63 8.51 3.13
N LYS A 42 3.39 9.61 3.09
CA LYS A 42 4.67 9.68 3.78
C LYS A 42 4.51 9.46 5.28
N GLY A 43 3.46 10.00 5.87
CA GLY A 43 3.16 9.83 7.29
C GLY A 43 3.02 8.36 7.67
N ASN A 44 2.39 7.55 6.83
CA ASN A 44 2.30 6.11 7.08
C ASN A 44 3.67 5.43 7.04
N ILE A 45 4.48 5.74 6.02
CA ILE A 45 5.80 5.14 5.86
C ILE A 45 6.72 5.51 7.03
N MET A 46 6.65 6.75 7.50
CA MET A 46 7.53 7.26 8.54
C MET A 46 7.01 7.03 9.97
N ASN A 47 5.84 6.43 10.10
CA ASN A 47 5.25 6.21 11.42
C ASN A 47 5.98 5.09 12.16
N ASN A 48 6.62 5.45 13.27
CA ASN A 48 7.46 4.51 14.03
C ASN A 48 6.66 3.48 14.86
N ARG A 49 5.36 3.58 14.92
CA ARG A 49 4.51 2.55 15.52
C ARG A 49 4.39 1.32 14.62
N PHE A 50 4.55 1.49 13.32
CA PHE A 50 4.44 0.39 12.40
C PHE A 50 5.74 -0.41 12.34
N LYS A 51 5.65 -1.68 12.65
CA LYS A 51 6.78 -2.62 12.71
C LYS A 51 6.72 -3.69 11.63
N LYS A 52 5.57 -3.81 10.96
CA LYS A 52 5.33 -4.83 9.93
C LYS A 52 4.77 -4.17 8.68
N ILE A 53 5.17 -4.67 7.52
CA ILE A 53 4.71 -4.17 6.23
C ILE A 53 4.36 -5.34 5.32
N GLY A 54 3.26 -5.21 4.60
CA GLY A 54 2.92 -6.08 3.49
C GLY A 54 2.84 -5.27 2.23
N VAL A 55 3.31 -5.82 1.11
CA VAL A 55 3.32 -5.12 -0.17
C VAL A 55 2.65 -5.99 -1.23
N GLY A 56 1.81 -5.38 -2.04
CA GLY A 56 1.17 -6.03 -3.17
C GLY A 56 1.28 -5.21 -4.45
N LEU A 57 1.43 -5.90 -5.55
CA LEU A 57 1.40 -5.31 -6.88
C LEU A 57 0.48 -6.13 -7.76
N VAL A 58 -0.49 -5.45 -8.38
CA VAL A 58 -1.36 -6.04 -9.39
C VAL A 58 -1.11 -5.33 -10.69
N ILE A 59 -0.78 -6.09 -11.73
CA ILE A 59 -0.64 -5.57 -13.08
C ILE A 59 -1.91 -5.93 -13.81
N GLY A 60 -2.60 -4.91 -14.29
CA GLY A 60 -3.91 -5.04 -14.89
C GLY A 60 -3.89 -5.62 -16.29
N PRO A 61 -5.07 -5.69 -16.90
CA PRO A 61 -5.25 -6.51 -18.09
C PRO A 61 -4.44 -6.02 -19.28
N HIS A 62 -4.18 -6.97 -20.08
CA HIS A 62 -3.22 -7.09 -21.17
C HIS A 62 -3.10 -5.93 -22.18
N ASP A 63 -4.04 -5.10 -22.35
CA ASP A 63 -3.96 -3.98 -23.30
C ASP A 63 -3.81 -2.60 -22.64
N MET A 64 -3.82 -2.54 -21.33
CA MET A 64 -3.71 -1.28 -20.59
C MET A 64 -2.64 -1.23 -19.51
N TYR A 65 -1.89 -2.26 -19.26
CA TYR A 65 -0.78 -2.34 -18.30
C TYR A 65 -0.88 -1.37 -17.13
N SER A 66 -1.99 -1.44 -16.43
CA SER A 66 -2.24 -0.61 -15.27
C SER A 66 -1.58 -1.27 -14.06
N TYR A 67 -0.69 -0.57 -13.40
CA TYR A 67 -0.01 -1.04 -12.19
C TYR A 67 -0.71 -0.48 -10.98
N SER A 68 -1.12 -1.35 -10.07
CA SER A 68 -1.74 -0.97 -8.81
C SER A 68 -0.91 -1.49 -7.66
N TRP A 69 -0.55 -0.60 -6.75
CA TRP A 69 0.36 -0.88 -5.63
C TRP A 69 -0.36 -0.71 -4.32
N VAL A 70 -0.03 -1.56 -3.35
CA VAL A 70 -0.54 -1.41 -2.00
C VAL A 70 0.57 -1.69 -0.98
N GLN A 71 0.59 -0.88 0.08
CA GLN A 71 1.38 -1.12 1.28
C GLN A 71 0.40 -1.21 2.44
N LEU A 72 0.54 -2.24 3.25
CA LEU A 72 -0.22 -2.39 4.49
C LEU A 72 0.77 -2.37 5.66
N PHE A 73 0.45 -1.59 6.67
CA PHE A 73 1.30 -1.39 7.83
C PHE A 73 0.55 -1.80 9.09
N THR A 74 1.24 -2.48 10.00
CA THR A 74 0.72 -2.78 11.33
C THR A 74 1.83 -2.65 12.38
N GLU A 75 1.42 -2.60 13.63
CA GLU A 75 2.35 -2.69 14.73
C GLU A 75 3.11 -4.02 14.77
#